data_2bacb3596c469642e693839ce3e19b9f
#
_entry.id   2bacb3596c469642e693839ce3e19b9f
#
_cell.length_a   1.000
_cell.length_b   1.000
_cell.length_c   1.000
_cell.angle_alpha   90.00
_cell.angle_beta   90.00
_cell.angle_gamma   90.00
#
_symmetry.space_group_name_H-M   'P 1'
#
loop_
_entity.id
_entity.type
_entity.pdbx_description
1 polymer ?
#
loop_
_entity_poly.entity_id
_entity_poly.type
_entity_poly.pdbx_seq_one_letter_code
_entity_poly.pdbx_strand_id
1 'polypeptide(L)'
;MAWMNHMRQPRQYLSVFLKWGTLGILMGALGGLLGTVFHHALHAMTHLRSENTWLIFLLPIGGLLTVWIHRLFGLRKNRGTNEIIDAVLDGHEVSPLVAPVIFLATATTHLFGGSAGREGAALQLGGATASLLSKIIKLKDEDRKILVMSGMSAVFAGLFGTPLTACLFTMEFVSIGTLFTPALLPCYLSAYTASRVSSLLGVHAEGLLLETAAAVTLGNVWKFAILAVLVSLLGIAMCYVFHKAEHLAAHHLPNPWVRIAVGGCVVTVLTLLVGDHRFNGAGMDMALAAVAGQADRYSFALKMLFTAVTLAAGFKGGEIVPTFCIGATFGCVLGGLLGLDTGLCGALGLVGLFCCATNSPVASMVLSIEMFGGANIHLFALVCVICFVLSGHSGLYSSQIIQFSKVTQLADKAQTDTAKH
;
A
#
# COMPACT_ATOMS: atom_id res chain seq x y z
N MET A 1 -49.81 -10.26 10.34
CA MET A 1 -48.49 -10.02 10.96
C MET A 1 -47.31 -10.31 9.98
N ALA A 2 -47.33 -11.38 9.19
CA ALA A 2 -46.21 -11.66 8.22
C ALA A 2 -46.03 -10.57 7.15
N TRP A 3 -47.12 -9.96 6.65
CA TRP A 3 -47.10 -8.91 5.66
C TRP A 3 -46.49 -7.59 6.16
N MET A 4 -46.70 -7.24 7.44
CA MET A 4 -46.09 -6.05 8.06
C MET A 4 -44.57 -6.22 8.27
N ASN A 5 -44.10 -7.46 8.48
CA ASN A 5 -42.66 -7.73 8.54
C ASN A 5 -41.97 -7.57 7.14
N HIS A 6 -42.66 -7.92 6.06
CA HIS A 6 -42.18 -7.70 4.70
C HIS A 6 -42.04 -6.21 4.32
N MET A 7 -42.95 -5.35 4.85
CA MET A 7 -42.88 -3.90 4.62
C MET A 7 -41.84 -3.18 5.51
N ARG A 8 -41.40 -3.79 6.62
CA ARG A 8 -40.32 -3.24 7.47
C ARG A 8 -38.92 -3.42 6.85
N GLN A 9 -38.69 -4.51 6.13
CA GLN A 9 -37.42 -4.81 5.49
C GLN A 9 -36.97 -3.74 4.48
N PRO A 10 -37.75 -3.29 3.49
CA PRO A 10 -37.35 -2.27 2.53
C PRO A 10 -36.96 -0.93 3.17
N ARG A 11 -37.68 -0.52 4.23
CA ARG A 11 -37.37 0.73 4.96
C ARG A 11 -36.02 0.63 5.70
N GLN A 12 -35.72 -0.54 6.27
CA GLN A 12 -34.41 -0.78 6.94
C GLN A 12 -33.26 -0.74 5.93
N TYR A 13 -33.39 -1.41 4.78
CA TYR A 13 -32.39 -1.37 3.72
C TYR A 13 -32.18 0.03 3.16
N LEU A 14 -33.27 0.79 2.95
CA LEU A 14 -33.16 2.18 2.52
C LEU A 14 -32.44 3.05 3.56
N SER A 15 -32.75 2.89 4.84
CA SER A 15 -32.08 3.61 5.93
C SER A 15 -30.59 3.29 6.00
N VAL A 16 -30.21 2.02 5.86
CA VAL A 16 -28.79 1.60 5.81
C VAL A 16 -28.10 2.17 4.58
N PHE A 17 -28.74 2.12 3.40
CA PHE A 17 -28.22 2.70 2.17
C PHE A 17 -28.00 4.21 2.29
N LEU A 18 -28.97 4.95 2.82
CA LEU A 18 -28.85 6.40 3.02
C LEU A 18 -27.76 6.73 4.06
N LYS A 19 -27.71 6.01 5.18
CA LYS A 19 -26.65 6.18 6.20
C LYS A 19 -25.26 6.01 5.60
N TRP A 20 -25.01 4.86 4.98
CA TRP A 20 -23.69 4.54 4.46
C TRP A 20 -23.36 5.31 3.17
N GLY A 21 -24.38 5.66 2.38
CA GLY A 21 -24.23 6.52 1.22
C GLY A 21 -23.77 7.92 1.60
N THR A 22 -24.44 8.55 2.55
CA THR A 22 -24.09 9.90 3.03
C THR A 22 -22.73 9.91 3.74
N LEU A 23 -22.46 8.94 4.62
CA LEU A 23 -21.18 8.82 5.31
C LEU A 23 -20.02 8.54 4.35
N GLY A 24 -20.24 7.70 3.33
CA GLY A 24 -19.26 7.42 2.29
C GLY A 24 -18.90 8.67 1.48
N ILE A 25 -19.90 9.44 1.03
CA ILE A 25 -19.67 10.69 0.28
C ILE A 25 -18.96 11.71 1.17
N LEU A 26 -19.38 11.90 2.42
CA LEU A 26 -18.74 12.80 3.37
C LEU A 26 -17.28 12.40 3.60
N MET A 27 -17.02 11.13 3.87
CA MET A 27 -15.66 10.62 4.09
C MET A 27 -14.83 10.74 2.82
N GLY A 28 -15.45 10.54 1.65
CA GLY A 28 -14.80 10.73 0.35
C GLY A 28 -14.38 12.17 0.10
N ALA A 29 -15.23 13.14 0.41
CA ALA A 29 -14.89 14.56 0.28
C ALA A 29 -13.74 14.94 1.22
N LEU A 30 -13.80 14.53 2.50
CA LEU A 30 -12.72 14.77 3.47
C LEU A 30 -11.42 14.07 3.06
N GLY A 31 -11.50 12.79 2.69
CA GLY A 31 -10.33 12.01 2.27
C GLY A 31 -9.72 12.52 0.98
N GLY A 32 -10.53 12.97 0.02
CA GLY A 32 -10.06 13.59 -1.22
C GLY A 32 -9.30 14.90 -0.98
N LEU A 33 -9.81 15.77 -0.11
CA LEU A 33 -9.12 17.00 0.30
C LEU A 33 -7.79 16.68 1.01
N LEU A 34 -7.82 15.78 1.99
CA LEU A 34 -6.62 15.37 2.73
C LEU A 34 -5.60 14.70 1.82
N GLY A 35 -6.03 13.80 0.93
CA GLY A 35 -5.18 13.15 -0.05
C GLY A 35 -4.54 14.14 -1.00
N THR A 36 -5.30 15.12 -1.49
CA THR A 36 -4.79 16.19 -2.35
C THR A 36 -3.73 17.05 -1.65
N VAL A 37 -4.00 17.52 -0.44
CA VAL A 37 -3.03 18.31 0.34
C VAL A 37 -1.76 17.49 0.59
N PHE A 38 -1.91 16.20 0.93
CA PHE A 38 -0.80 15.29 1.15
C PHE A 38 0.00 15.05 -0.14
N HIS A 39 -0.69 14.83 -1.27
CA HIS A 39 -0.05 14.68 -2.59
C HIS A 39 0.81 15.89 -2.95
N HIS A 40 0.23 17.09 -2.92
CA HIS A 40 0.95 18.32 -3.28
C HIS A 40 2.10 18.61 -2.32
N ALA A 41 1.93 18.36 -1.02
CA ALA A 41 3.01 18.50 -0.05
C ALA A 41 4.19 17.57 -0.36
N LEU A 42 3.93 16.28 -0.62
CA LEU A 42 4.99 15.32 -0.95
C LEU A 42 5.64 15.62 -2.30
N HIS A 43 4.85 16.05 -3.29
CA HIS A 43 5.37 16.49 -4.58
C HIS A 43 6.32 17.68 -4.41
N ALA A 44 5.91 18.70 -3.65
CA ALA A 44 6.76 19.87 -3.36
C ALA A 44 8.05 19.47 -2.63
N MET A 45 7.98 18.58 -1.63
CA MET A 45 9.16 18.08 -0.90
C MET A 45 10.11 17.29 -1.83
N THR A 46 9.56 16.45 -2.71
CA THR A 46 10.34 15.68 -3.68
C THR A 46 11.00 16.59 -4.71
N HIS A 47 10.28 17.60 -5.21
CA HIS A 47 10.80 18.59 -6.15
C HIS A 47 11.93 19.42 -5.50
N LEU A 48 11.72 19.93 -4.29
CA LEU A 48 12.74 20.67 -3.55
C LEU A 48 14.02 19.85 -3.36
N ARG A 49 13.88 18.53 -3.07
CA ARG A 49 15.01 17.63 -2.96
C ARG A 49 15.70 17.42 -4.31
N SER A 50 14.96 17.27 -5.41
CA SER A 50 15.54 17.05 -6.73
C SER A 50 16.37 18.24 -7.21
N GLU A 51 15.97 19.45 -6.86
CA GLU A 51 16.75 20.66 -7.12
C GLU A 51 17.95 20.82 -6.17
N ASN A 52 17.84 20.26 -4.94
CA ASN A 52 18.82 20.42 -3.87
C ASN A 52 19.33 19.06 -3.39
N THR A 53 20.13 18.37 -4.21
CA THR A 53 20.61 17.00 -3.92
C THR A 53 21.39 16.89 -2.61
N TRP A 54 21.99 17.98 -2.12
CA TRP A 54 22.70 18.04 -0.84
C TRP A 54 21.78 17.79 0.38
N LEU A 55 20.45 17.92 0.25
CA LEU A 55 19.49 17.64 1.32
C LEU A 55 19.60 16.21 1.85
N ILE A 56 20.16 15.27 1.07
CA ILE A 56 20.40 13.88 1.52
C ILE A 56 21.30 13.81 2.75
N PHE A 57 22.25 14.74 2.92
CA PHE A 57 23.13 14.80 4.09
C PHE A 57 22.38 15.17 5.38
N LEU A 58 21.20 15.75 5.24
CA LEU A 58 20.32 16.08 6.37
C LEU A 58 19.34 14.95 6.72
N LEU A 59 19.34 13.83 5.99
CA LEU A 59 18.46 12.70 6.27
C LEU A 59 18.56 12.20 7.72
N PRO A 60 19.75 12.07 8.35
CA PRO A 60 19.85 11.70 9.76
C PRO A 60 19.14 12.68 10.69
N ILE A 61 19.24 13.99 10.41
CA ILE A 61 18.60 15.07 11.18
C ILE A 61 17.07 15.01 10.98
N GLY A 62 16.61 14.83 9.75
CA GLY A 62 15.19 14.61 9.45
C GLY A 62 14.61 13.39 10.17
N GLY A 63 15.41 12.33 10.29
CA GLY A 63 15.07 11.16 11.10
C GLY A 63 14.87 11.52 12.59
N LEU A 64 15.80 12.25 13.18
CA LEU A 64 15.69 12.71 14.57
C LEU A 64 14.43 13.59 14.75
N LEU A 65 14.13 14.47 13.80
CA LEU A 65 12.90 15.27 13.79
C LEU A 65 11.66 14.37 13.78
N THR A 66 11.65 13.31 12.98
CA THR A 66 10.55 12.32 12.93
C THR A 66 10.32 11.67 14.30
N VAL A 67 11.37 11.22 14.97
CA VAL A 67 11.26 10.63 16.33
C VAL A 67 10.77 11.68 17.34
N TRP A 68 11.27 12.92 17.24
CA TRP A 68 10.85 14.02 18.11
C TRP A 68 9.36 14.31 17.98
N ILE A 69 8.85 14.43 16.73
CA ILE A 69 7.42 14.66 16.46
C ILE A 69 6.57 13.53 17.08
N HIS A 70 6.92 12.26 16.85
CA HIS A 70 6.19 11.13 17.44
C HIS A 70 6.17 11.17 18.98
N ARG A 71 7.27 11.57 19.60
CA ARG A 71 7.33 11.71 21.07
C ARG A 71 6.52 12.88 21.59
N LEU A 72 6.57 14.03 20.90
CA LEU A 72 5.85 15.24 21.26
C LEU A 72 4.33 15.00 21.33
N PHE A 73 3.80 14.20 20.38
CA PHE A 73 2.39 13.86 20.32
C PHE A 73 2.02 12.55 21.04
N GLY A 74 2.93 11.98 21.80
CA GLY A 74 2.66 10.77 22.60
C GLY A 74 2.53 9.46 21.82
N LEU A 75 2.86 9.46 20.52
CA LEU A 75 2.70 8.30 19.62
C LEU A 75 3.94 7.38 19.60
N ARG A 76 4.53 7.13 20.78
CA ARG A 76 5.79 6.35 20.89
C ARG A 76 5.68 4.90 20.44
N LYS A 77 4.49 4.31 20.48
CA LYS A 77 4.20 2.91 20.14
C LYS A 77 3.41 2.76 18.84
N ASN A 78 3.34 3.82 18.00
CA ASN A 78 2.61 3.74 16.75
C ASN A 78 3.21 2.65 15.84
N ARG A 79 2.40 1.63 15.52
CA ARG A 79 2.75 0.46 14.69
C ARG A 79 2.52 0.71 13.19
N GLY A 80 2.35 1.95 12.78
CA GLY A 80 2.12 2.31 11.38
C GLY A 80 0.79 1.75 10.85
N THR A 81 0.80 1.21 9.64
CA THR A 81 -0.39 0.63 8.99
C THR A 81 -0.98 -0.53 9.80
N ASN A 82 -0.16 -1.30 10.53
CA ASN A 82 -0.63 -2.38 11.39
C ASN A 82 -1.60 -1.90 12.49
N GLU A 83 -1.40 -0.68 13.03
CA GLU A 83 -2.33 -0.09 14.01
C GLU A 83 -3.73 0.15 13.42
N ILE A 84 -3.81 0.52 12.14
CA ILE A 84 -5.09 0.72 11.46
C ILE A 84 -5.75 -0.63 11.15
N ILE A 85 -4.97 -1.66 10.78
CA ILE A 85 -5.48 -3.02 10.59
C ILE A 85 -6.07 -3.54 11.92
N ASP A 86 -5.34 -3.40 13.03
CA ASP A 86 -5.82 -3.78 14.36
C ASP A 86 -7.12 -3.05 14.72
N ALA A 87 -7.22 -1.74 14.41
CA ALA A 87 -8.44 -0.97 14.65
C ALA A 87 -9.65 -1.46 13.83
N VAL A 88 -9.43 -1.94 12.60
CA VAL A 88 -10.50 -2.56 11.79
C VAL A 88 -10.88 -3.93 12.35
N LEU A 89 -9.93 -4.73 12.80
CA LEU A 89 -10.19 -6.06 13.36
C LEU A 89 -10.93 -5.98 14.70
N ASP A 90 -10.38 -5.20 15.64
CA ASP A 90 -10.83 -5.16 17.04
C ASP A 90 -11.85 -4.04 17.32
N GLY A 91 -11.97 -3.05 16.42
CA GLY A 91 -12.87 -1.90 16.58
C GLY A 91 -12.40 -0.83 17.56
N HIS A 92 -11.12 -0.85 17.99
CA HIS A 92 -10.60 0.18 18.88
C HIS A 92 -10.42 1.54 18.18
N GLU A 93 -10.34 2.61 18.97
CA GLU A 93 -10.17 3.95 18.47
C GLU A 93 -8.70 4.20 18.09
N VAL A 94 -8.48 4.73 16.89
CA VAL A 94 -7.19 5.27 16.47
C VAL A 94 -7.06 6.70 16.96
N SER A 95 -5.90 7.05 17.51
CA SER A 95 -5.64 8.42 17.93
C SER A 95 -5.73 9.40 16.74
N PRO A 96 -6.53 10.49 16.86
CA PRO A 96 -6.60 11.51 15.80
C PRO A 96 -5.26 12.15 15.46
N LEU A 97 -4.34 12.16 16.43
CA LEU A 97 -2.99 12.74 16.27
C LEU A 97 -2.11 11.91 15.30
N VAL A 98 -2.50 10.67 14.99
CA VAL A 98 -1.81 9.85 13.96
C VAL A 98 -1.82 10.59 12.62
N ALA A 99 -2.95 11.22 12.24
CA ALA A 99 -3.08 11.88 10.95
C ALA A 99 -2.03 13.00 10.74
N PRO A 100 -1.95 14.05 11.56
CA PRO A 100 -0.95 15.11 11.35
C PRO A 100 0.49 14.61 11.55
N VAL A 101 0.72 13.68 12.47
CA VAL A 101 2.06 13.16 12.75
C VAL A 101 2.59 12.34 11.58
N ILE A 102 1.80 11.43 11.01
CA ILE A 102 2.23 10.65 9.86
C ILE A 102 2.43 11.51 8.63
N PHE A 103 1.59 12.54 8.44
CA PHE A 103 1.74 13.53 7.37
C PHE A 103 3.12 14.21 7.44
N LEU A 104 3.44 14.81 8.59
CA LEU A 104 4.71 15.52 8.79
C LEU A 104 5.92 14.58 8.70
N ALA A 105 5.83 13.41 9.30
CA ALA A 105 6.92 12.44 9.31
C ALA A 105 7.22 11.91 7.90
N THR A 106 6.18 11.63 7.10
CA THR A 106 6.35 11.17 5.72
C THR A 106 6.88 12.30 4.83
N ALA A 107 6.39 13.53 4.99
CA ALA A 107 6.91 14.69 4.28
C ALA A 107 8.40 14.92 4.57
N THR A 108 8.82 14.77 5.84
CA THR A 108 10.23 14.83 6.26
C THR A 108 11.06 13.73 5.59
N THR A 109 10.56 12.50 5.54
CA THR A 109 11.25 11.38 4.86
C THR A 109 11.47 11.68 3.37
N HIS A 110 10.45 12.19 2.67
CA HIS A 110 10.54 12.52 1.25
C HIS A 110 11.46 13.71 0.98
N LEU A 111 11.43 14.74 1.84
CA LEU A 111 12.27 15.93 1.72
C LEU A 111 13.75 15.57 1.78
N PHE A 112 14.15 14.72 2.72
CA PHE A 112 15.55 14.38 2.94
C PHE A 112 16.01 13.11 2.21
N GLY A 113 15.14 12.49 1.39
CA GLY A 113 15.55 11.42 0.49
C GLY A 113 15.53 10.01 1.08
N GLY A 114 14.74 9.76 2.12
CA GLY A 114 14.45 8.38 2.55
C GLY A 114 13.73 7.61 1.44
N SER A 115 14.05 6.34 1.27
CA SER A 115 13.44 5.47 0.25
C SER A 115 12.16 4.85 0.80
N ALA A 116 11.04 5.53 0.62
CA ALA A 116 9.72 5.08 1.07
C ALA A 116 8.63 5.65 0.17
N GLY A 117 7.49 4.97 0.13
CA GLY A 117 6.27 5.42 -0.53
C GLY A 117 5.39 6.30 0.36
N ARG A 118 4.14 6.46 -0.03
CA ARG A 118 3.16 7.34 0.64
C ARG A 118 1.88 6.59 1.07
N GLU A 119 1.70 5.35 0.66
CA GLU A 119 0.46 4.59 0.77
C GLU A 119 0.15 4.19 2.21
N GLY A 120 1.13 3.67 2.93
CA GLY A 120 0.98 3.35 4.36
C GLY A 120 0.61 4.58 5.19
N ALA A 121 1.16 5.75 4.82
CA ALA A 121 0.78 7.03 5.42
C ALA A 121 -0.66 7.43 5.02
N ALA A 122 -1.08 7.18 3.77
CA ALA A 122 -2.43 7.43 3.30
C ALA A 122 -3.48 6.62 4.07
N LEU A 123 -3.21 5.33 4.26
CA LEU A 123 -4.09 4.43 5.04
C LEU A 123 -4.22 4.92 6.49
N GLN A 124 -3.11 5.32 7.11
CA GLN A 124 -3.11 5.87 8.46
C GLN A 124 -3.84 7.22 8.54
N LEU A 125 -3.61 8.11 7.58
CA LEU A 125 -4.26 9.41 7.50
C LEU A 125 -5.78 9.27 7.35
N GLY A 126 -6.22 8.39 6.45
CA GLY A 126 -7.64 8.10 6.22
C GLY A 126 -8.29 7.39 7.40
N GLY A 127 -7.65 6.36 7.93
CA GLY A 127 -8.17 5.59 9.07
C GLY A 127 -8.28 6.42 10.35
N ALA A 128 -7.28 7.24 10.67
CA ALA A 128 -7.32 8.12 11.84
C ALA A 128 -8.40 9.22 11.71
N THR A 129 -8.55 9.80 10.51
CA THR A 129 -9.60 10.80 10.24
C THR A 129 -10.98 10.19 10.37
N ALA A 130 -11.20 8.99 9.83
CA ALA A 130 -12.46 8.27 9.94
C ALA A 130 -12.76 7.85 11.39
N SER A 131 -11.75 7.41 12.14
CA SER A 131 -11.88 7.12 13.57
C SER A 131 -12.31 8.37 14.37
N LEU A 132 -11.73 9.54 14.08
CA LEU A 132 -12.16 10.81 14.67
C LEU A 132 -13.60 11.14 14.32
N LEU A 133 -13.99 11.03 13.04
CA LEU A 133 -15.37 11.28 12.60
C LEU A 133 -16.34 10.33 13.29
N SER A 134 -16.01 9.03 13.40
CA SER A 134 -16.83 8.03 14.08
C SER A 134 -17.10 8.37 15.55
N LYS A 135 -16.10 8.96 16.22
CA LYS A 135 -16.22 9.43 17.61
C LYS A 135 -17.14 10.65 17.72
N ILE A 136 -17.00 11.63 16.82
CA ILE A 136 -17.85 12.83 16.78
C ILE A 136 -19.33 12.45 16.59
N ILE A 137 -19.62 11.56 15.65
CA ILE A 137 -21.00 11.11 15.36
C ILE A 137 -21.46 9.93 16.23
N LYS A 138 -20.64 9.49 17.19
CA LYS A 138 -20.93 8.45 18.19
C LYS A 138 -21.35 7.11 17.55
N LEU A 139 -20.61 6.64 16.56
CA LEU A 139 -20.86 5.33 15.96
C LEU A 139 -20.51 4.19 16.92
N LYS A 140 -21.23 3.06 16.80
CA LYS A 140 -20.90 1.79 17.46
C LYS A 140 -19.63 1.20 16.85
N ASP A 141 -18.99 0.29 17.56
CA ASP A 141 -17.70 -0.31 17.18
C ASP A 141 -17.74 -0.97 15.79
N GLU A 142 -18.81 -1.73 15.47
CA GLU A 142 -18.94 -2.36 14.14
C GLU A 142 -19.09 -1.33 13.00
N ASP A 143 -19.86 -0.25 13.23
CA ASP A 143 -20.00 0.85 12.28
C ASP A 143 -18.68 1.65 12.15
N ARG A 144 -17.88 1.75 13.23
CA ARG A 144 -16.57 2.39 13.24
C ARG A 144 -15.60 1.64 12.32
N LYS A 145 -15.54 0.31 12.39
CA LYS A 145 -14.73 -0.51 11.50
C LYS A 145 -14.99 -0.19 10.02
N ILE A 146 -16.26 -0.15 9.64
CA ILE A 146 -16.69 0.17 8.28
C ILE A 146 -16.26 1.60 7.89
N LEU A 147 -16.43 2.58 8.78
CA LEU A 147 -16.06 3.96 8.48
C LEU A 147 -14.53 4.13 8.39
N VAL A 148 -13.75 3.43 9.22
CA VAL A 148 -12.28 3.42 9.15
C VAL A 148 -11.82 2.87 7.79
N MET A 149 -12.38 1.74 7.33
CA MET A 149 -12.10 1.21 5.99
C MET A 149 -12.48 2.20 4.89
N SER A 150 -13.61 2.89 5.04
CA SER A 150 -14.05 3.93 4.12
C SER A 150 -13.06 5.11 4.04
N GLY A 151 -12.51 5.53 5.17
CA GLY A 151 -11.48 6.57 5.22
C GLY A 151 -10.16 6.16 4.59
N MET A 152 -9.73 4.91 4.84
CA MET A 152 -8.55 4.34 4.18
C MET A 152 -8.72 4.33 2.67
N SER A 153 -9.89 3.85 2.20
CA SER A 153 -10.25 3.80 0.78
C SER A 153 -10.26 5.19 0.14
N ALA A 154 -10.82 6.20 0.85
CA ALA A 154 -10.90 7.57 0.37
C ALA A 154 -9.52 8.21 0.13
N VAL A 155 -8.64 8.20 1.13
CA VAL A 155 -7.33 8.84 1.00
C VAL A 155 -6.44 8.09 0.01
N PHE A 156 -6.52 6.75 -0.02
CA PHE A 156 -5.80 5.95 -1.01
C PHE A 156 -6.25 6.30 -2.45
N ALA A 157 -7.57 6.31 -2.71
CA ALA A 157 -8.11 6.68 -4.01
C ALA A 157 -7.78 8.12 -4.41
N GLY A 158 -7.79 9.05 -3.46
CA GLY A 158 -7.43 10.45 -3.67
C GLY A 158 -5.97 10.65 -4.07
N LEU A 159 -5.07 9.72 -3.69
CA LEU A 159 -3.65 9.79 -4.05
C LEU A 159 -3.33 9.15 -5.40
N PHE A 160 -4.00 8.03 -5.72
CA PHE A 160 -3.65 7.21 -6.89
C PHE A 160 -4.60 7.39 -8.07
N GLY A 161 -5.81 7.91 -7.83
CA GLY A 161 -6.85 7.98 -8.85
C GLY A 161 -7.42 6.61 -9.24
N THR A 162 -7.29 5.60 -8.38
CA THR A 162 -7.75 4.21 -8.60
C THR A 162 -8.86 3.84 -7.60
N PRO A 163 -10.10 4.33 -7.78
CA PRO A 163 -11.16 4.20 -6.78
C PRO A 163 -11.66 2.76 -6.58
N LEU A 164 -11.73 1.94 -7.63
CA LEU A 164 -12.15 0.55 -7.48
C LEU A 164 -11.10 -0.28 -6.74
N THR A 165 -9.84 -0.09 -7.09
CA THR A 165 -8.71 -0.73 -6.38
C THR A 165 -8.70 -0.33 -4.91
N ALA A 166 -8.82 0.96 -4.60
CA ALA A 166 -8.82 1.46 -3.22
C ALA A 166 -9.94 0.84 -2.39
N CYS A 167 -11.15 0.75 -2.95
CA CYS A 167 -12.29 0.09 -2.32
C CYS A 167 -11.99 -1.38 -2.03
N LEU A 168 -11.61 -2.15 -3.04
CA LEU A 168 -11.39 -3.59 -2.90
C LEU A 168 -10.16 -3.89 -2.04
N PHE A 169 -9.10 -3.10 -2.18
CA PHE A 169 -7.88 -3.24 -1.39
C PHE A 169 -8.16 -3.12 0.10
N THR A 170 -8.87 -2.08 0.53
CA THR A 170 -9.18 -1.88 1.95
C THR A 170 -10.09 -2.95 2.53
N MET A 171 -10.90 -3.61 1.70
CA MET A 171 -11.79 -4.71 2.10
C MET A 171 -11.09 -6.08 2.12
N GLU A 172 -10.01 -6.24 1.35
CA GLU A 172 -9.32 -7.50 1.14
C GLU A 172 -8.05 -7.65 2.00
N PHE A 173 -7.27 -6.56 2.16
CA PHE A 173 -5.95 -6.66 2.75
C PHE A 173 -5.93 -6.84 4.28
N VAL A 174 -7.04 -6.62 4.98
CA VAL A 174 -7.13 -6.78 6.44
C VAL A 174 -7.14 -8.25 6.84
N SER A 175 -7.82 -9.09 6.03
CA SER A 175 -8.00 -10.53 6.31
C SER A 175 -7.72 -11.36 5.08
N ILE A 176 -6.70 -12.21 5.14
CA ILE A 176 -6.31 -13.08 4.03
C ILE A 176 -7.40 -14.14 3.80
N GLY A 177 -7.88 -14.22 2.55
CA GLY A 177 -8.88 -15.20 2.12
C GLY A 177 -10.33 -14.74 2.28
N THR A 178 -10.58 -13.50 2.73
CA THR A 178 -11.95 -12.95 2.84
C THR A 178 -12.01 -11.52 2.30
N LEU A 179 -13.20 -11.17 1.83
CA LEU A 179 -13.54 -9.80 1.43
C LEU A 179 -14.63 -9.28 2.37
N PHE A 180 -14.38 -8.20 3.09
CA PHE A 180 -15.35 -7.64 4.05
C PHE A 180 -16.46 -6.84 3.32
N THR A 181 -17.39 -7.57 2.68
CA THR A 181 -18.46 -7.03 1.82
C THR A 181 -19.42 -6.02 2.48
N PRO A 182 -19.67 -6.02 3.81
CA PRO A 182 -20.49 -4.97 4.43
C PRO A 182 -19.96 -3.54 4.22
N ALA A 183 -18.65 -3.40 4.00
CA ALA A 183 -18.02 -2.10 3.73
C ALA A 183 -18.06 -1.66 2.25
N LEU A 184 -18.59 -2.49 1.34
CA LEU A 184 -18.53 -2.24 -0.11
C LEU A 184 -19.11 -0.88 -0.49
N LEU A 185 -20.34 -0.59 -0.08
CA LEU A 185 -21.02 0.66 -0.42
C LEU A 185 -20.26 1.90 0.08
N PRO A 186 -19.96 2.02 1.40
CA PRO A 186 -19.25 3.20 1.90
C PRO A 186 -17.81 3.30 1.37
N CYS A 187 -17.05 2.22 1.22
CA CYS A 187 -15.71 2.25 0.65
C CYS A 187 -15.73 2.69 -0.82
N TYR A 188 -16.65 2.17 -1.63
CA TYR A 188 -16.75 2.56 -3.03
C TYR A 188 -17.12 4.04 -3.20
N LEU A 189 -18.17 4.48 -2.50
CA LEU A 189 -18.61 5.88 -2.59
C LEU A 189 -17.55 6.84 -2.07
N SER A 190 -16.85 6.48 -1.00
CA SER A 190 -15.78 7.32 -0.46
C SER A 190 -14.58 7.38 -1.41
N ALA A 191 -14.16 6.24 -1.97
CA ALA A 191 -13.06 6.19 -2.94
C ALA A 191 -13.38 6.97 -4.22
N TYR A 192 -14.58 6.76 -4.77
CA TYR A 192 -15.00 7.46 -5.99
C TYR A 192 -15.10 8.97 -5.77
N THR A 193 -15.75 9.39 -4.67
CA THR A 193 -15.87 10.82 -4.32
C THR A 193 -14.48 11.44 -4.10
N ALA A 194 -13.60 10.75 -3.37
CA ALA A 194 -12.25 11.23 -3.11
C ALA A 194 -11.42 11.39 -4.40
N SER A 195 -11.47 10.39 -5.28
CA SER A 195 -10.81 10.45 -6.59
C SER A 195 -11.30 11.63 -7.43
N ARG A 196 -12.63 11.91 -7.42
CA ARG A 196 -13.20 13.06 -8.12
C ARG A 196 -12.76 14.39 -7.51
N VAL A 197 -12.80 14.49 -6.18
CA VAL A 197 -12.34 15.71 -5.48
C VAL A 197 -10.87 15.97 -5.77
N SER A 198 -10.02 14.96 -5.67
CA SER A 198 -8.59 15.07 -5.95
C SER A 198 -8.31 15.46 -7.41
N SER A 199 -9.02 14.86 -8.36
CA SER A 199 -8.91 15.18 -9.79
C SER A 199 -9.30 16.64 -10.09
N LEU A 200 -10.37 17.15 -9.46
CA LEU A 200 -10.77 18.57 -9.56
C LEU A 200 -9.71 19.52 -8.96
N LEU A 201 -8.91 19.04 -8.02
CA LEU A 201 -7.84 19.79 -7.38
C LEU A 201 -6.45 19.55 -7.98
N GLY A 202 -6.39 18.95 -9.18
CA GLY A 202 -5.19 18.81 -9.99
C GLY A 202 -4.34 17.55 -9.69
N VAL A 203 -4.88 16.57 -8.96
CA VAL A 203 -4.23 15.27 -8.83
C VAL A 203 -4.68 14.35 -9.94
N HIS A 204 -3.73 13.86 -10.73
CA HIS A 204 -4.00 12.95 -11.84
C HIS A 204 -3.67 11.51 -11.45
N ALA A 205 -4.41 10.55 -12.04
CA ALA A 205 -4.14 9.13 -11.85
C ALA A 205 -2.74 8.77 -12.37
N GLU A 206 -2.02 7.96 -11.60
CA GLU A 206 -0.70 7.43 -11.99
C GLU A 206 -0.90 6.09 -12.70
N GLY A 207 -0.54 6.02 -13.96
CA GLY A 207 -0.64 4.80 -14.77
C GLY A 207 -0.15 5.03 -16.19
N LEU A 208 0.10 3.94 -16.88
CA LEU A 208 0.47 3.93 -18.29
C LEU A 208 -0.40 2.91 -19.02
N LEU A 209 -1.29 3.37 -19.89
CA LEU A 209 -2.18 2.49 -20.62
C LEU A 209 -1.40 1.56 -21.56
N LEU A 210 -1.62 0.27 -21.43
CA LEU A 210 -1.13 -0.76 -22.33
C LEU A 210 -2.26 -1.12 -23.32
N GLU A 211 -2.34 -0.37 -24.39
CA GLU A 211 -3.44 -0.48 -25.36
C GLU A 211 -3.38 -1.76 -26.20
N THR A 212 -2.18 -2.32 -26.38
CA THR A 212 -1.96 -3.50 -27.20
C THR A 212 -2.13 -4.77 -26.38
N ALA A 213 -3.08 -5.61 -26.80
CA ALA A 213 -3.22 -6.95 -26.24
C ALA A 213 -2.08 -7.85 -26.71
N ALA A 214 -1.40 -8.49 -25.75
CA ALA A 214 -0.38 -9.47 -26.10
C ALA A 214 -0.99 -10.71 -26.75
N ALA A 215 -0.38 -11.19 -27.82
CA ALA A 215 -0.76 -12.44 -28.43
C ALA A 215 -0.32 -13.61 -27.50
N VAL A 216 -1.29 -14.18 -26.78
CA VAL A 216 -1.06 -15.34 -25.92
C VAL A 216 -1.28 -16.62 -26.73
N THR A 217 -0.23 -17.42 -26.81
CA THR A 217 -0.22 -18.71 -27.50
C THR A 217 0.24 -19.81 -26.54
N LEU A 218 -0.03 -21.07 -26.86
CA LEU A 218 0.50 -22.20 -26.11
C LEU A 218 2.05 -22.20 -26.09
N GLY A 219 2.67 -21.57 -27.10
CA GLY A 219 4.13 -21.45 -27.18
C GLY A 219 4.74 -20.41 -26.24
N ASN A 220 3.97 -19.44 -25.74
CA ASN A 220 4.52 -18.37 -24.88
C ASN A 220 3.86 -18.27 -23.49
N VAL A 221 2.69 -18.88 -23.26
CA VAL A 221 1.97 -18.79 -21.96
C VAL A 221 2.81 -19.30 -20.79
N TRP A 222 3.62 -20.33 -21.00
CA TRP A 222 4.52 -20.88 -19.99
C TRP A 222 5.61 -19.89 -19.54
N LYS A 223 6.01 -18.96 -20.41
CA LYS A 223 6.97 -17.89 -20.07
C LYS A 223 6.36 -16.92 -19.06
N PHE A 224 5.08 -16.55 -19.23
CA PHE A 224 4.35 -15.74 -18.25
C PHE A 224 4.16 -16.47 -16.91
N ALA A 225 3.95 -17.77 -16.94
CA ALA A 225 3.91 -18.57 -15.72
C ALA A 225 5.28 -18.60 -15.00
N ILE A 226 6.39 -18.75 -15.72
CA ILE A 226 7.74 -18.63 -15.15
C ILE A 226 7.96 -17.24 -14.55
N LEU A 227 7.59 -16.18 -15.27
CA LEU A 227 7.67 -14.81 -14.74
C LEU A 227 6.92 -14.69 -13.42
N ALA A 228 5.68 -15.20 -13.34
CA ALA A 228 4.87 -15.14 -12.13
C ALA A 228 5.50 -15.94 -10.96
N VAL A 229 6.08 -17.11 -11.23
CA VAL A 229 6.83 -17.89 -10.21
C VAL A 229 8.03 -17.10 -9.69
N LEU A 230 8.82 -16.49 -10.57
CA LEU A 230 10.00 -15.72 -10.16
C LEU A 230 9.62 -14.44 -9.42
N VAL A 231 8.53 -13.76 -9.83
CA VAL A 231 7.96 -12.62 -9.09
C VAL A 231 7.48 -13.05 -7.70
N SER A 232 6.88 -14.24 -7.58
CA SER A 232 6.46 -14.78 -6.27
C SER A 232 7.65 -15.02 -5.34
N LEU A 233 8.73 -15.61 -5.86
CA LEU A 233 9.96 -15.82 -5.09
C LEU A 233 10.58 -14.49 -4.66
N LEU A 234 10.60 -13.49 -5.55
CA LEU A 234 11.03 -12.14 -5.20
C LEU A 234 10.14 -11.54 -4.10
N GLY A 235 8.82 -11.74 -4.16
CA GLY A 235 7.88 -11.27 -3.15
C GLY A 235 8.15 -11.84 -1.76
N ILE A 236 8.38 -13.16 -1.69
CA ILE A 236 8.78 -13.84 -0.44
C ILE A 236 10.10 -13.27 0.07
N ALA A 237 11.10 -13.15 -0.81
CA ALA A 237 12.42 -12.61 -0.46
C ALA A 237 12.33 -11.16 0.04
N MET A 238 11.54 -10.32 -0.63
CA MET A 238 11.34 -8.92 -0.26
C MET A 238 10.69 -8.79 1.12
N CYS A 239 9.58 -9.51 1.38
CA CYS A 239 8.92 -9.49 2.68
C CYS A 239 9.87 -9.98 3.79
N TYR A 240 10.63 -11.06 3.53
CA TYR A 240 11.63 -11.55 4.47
C TYR A 240 12.73 -10.52 4.75
N VAL A 241 13.26 -9.87 3.70
CA VAL A 241 14.31 -8.84 3.84
C VAL A 241 13.79 -7.66 4.67
N PHE A 242 12.57 -7.18 4.42
CA PHE A 242 12.00 -6.04 5.15
C PHE A 242 11.81 -6.38 6.64
N HIS A 243 11.16 -7.52 6.95
CA HIS A 243 10.96 -7.94 8.34
C HIS A 243 12.29 -8.24 9.05
N LYS A 244 13.23 -8.88 8.36
CA LYS A 244 14.55 -9.19 8.92
C LYS A 244 15.35 -7.92 9.20
N ALA A 245 15.32 -6.95 8.27
CA ALA A 245 15.98 -5.66 8.46
C ALA A 245 15.40 -4.90 9.65
N GLU A 246 14.07 -4.86 9.78
CA GLU A 246 13.39 -4.23 10.93
C GLU A 246 13.78 -4.90 12.24
N HIS A 247 13.73 -6.24 12.29
CA HIS A 247 14.12 -7.01 13.49
C HIS A 247 15.59 -6.79 13.85
N LEU A 248 16.51 -6.86 12.88
CA LEU A 248 17.93 -6.62 13.14
C LEU A 248 18.20 -5.19 13.65
N ALA A 249 17.59 -4.19 12.98
CA ALA A 249 17.74 -2.79 13.38
C ALA A 249 17.19 -2.55 14.80
N ALA A 250 16.03 -3.14 15.14
CA ALA A 250 15.44 -3.02 16.46
C ALA A 250 16.28 -3.73 17.55
N HIS A 251 16.88 -4.89 17.21
CA HIS A 251 17.70 -5.67 18.14
C HIS A 251 19.05 -5.01 18.43
N HIS A 252 19.78 -4.58 17.39
CA HIS A 252 21.13 -4.00 17.56
C HIS A 252 21.09 -2.51 17.96
N LEU A 253 20.04 -1.79 17.56
CA LEU A 253 19.86 -0.37 17.82
C LEU A 253 18.48 -0.12 18.49
N PRO A 254 18.30 -0.55 19.77
CA PRO A 254 17.00 -0.47 20.45
C PRO A 254 16.57 0.97 20.71
N ASN A 255 17.52 1.92 20.78
CA ASN A 255 17.21 3.32 20.93
C ASN A 255 16.73 3.92 19.59
N PRO A 256 15.45 4.37 19.46
CA PRO A 256 14.91 4.90 18.21
C PRO A 256 15.69 6.09 17.66
N TRP A 257 16.28 6.93 18.53
CA TRP A 257 17.06 8.09 18.10
C TRP A 257 18.35 7.66 17.40
N VAL A 258 19.06 6.70 18.00
CA VAL A 258 20.32 6.18 17.42
C VAL A 258 19.99 5.42 16.14
N ARG A 259 18.96 4.58 16.17
CA ARG A 259 18.56 3.74 15.04
C ARG A 259 18.24 4.59 13.79
N ILE A 260 17.43 5.64 13.94
CA ILE A 260 17.03 6.47 12.81
C ILE A 260 18.19 7.33 12.28
N ALA A 261 19.06 7.85 13.18
CA ALA A 261 20.24 8.60 12.79
C ALA A 261 21.24 7.72 12.01
N VAL A 262 21.55 6.53 12.54
CA VAL A 262 22.46 5.56 11.87
C VAL A 262 21.87 5.14 10.54
N GLY A 263 20.58 4.79 10.48
CA GLY A 263 19.90 4.42 9.23
C GLY A 263 19.93 5.55 8.20
N GLY A 264 19.71 6.79 8.63
CA GLY A 264 19.84 7.96 7.77
C GLY A 264 21.27 8.10 7.20
N CYS A 265 22.28 7.93 8.03
CA CYS A 265 23.68 7.90 7.58
C CYS A 265 23.93 6.77 6.56
N VAL A 266 23.42 5.57 6.83
CA VAL A 266 23.57 4.42 5.91
C VAL A 266 22.93 4.70 4.55
N VAL A 267 21.69 5.23 4.53
CA VAL A 267 21.02 5.59 3.26
C VAL A 267 21.80 6.68 2.51
N THR A 268 22.33 7.68 3.21
CA THR A 268 23.18 8.73 2.61
C THR A 268 24.42 8.12 1.98
N VAL A 269 25.14 7.26 2.71
CA VAL A 269 26.35 6.57 2.21
C VAL A 269 26.01 5.69 1.00
N LEU A 270 24.92 4.93 1.05
CA LEU A 270 24.45 4.11 -0.08
C LEU A 270 24.17 4.99 -1.32
N THR A 271 23.52 6.15 -1.14
CA THR A 271 23.26 7.09 -2.25
C THR A 271 24.57 7.57 -2.88
N LEU A 272 25.58 7.92 -2.07
CA LEU A 272 26.89 8.37 -2.56
C LEU A 272 27.66 7.23 -3.27
N LEU A 273 27.61 6.01 -2.74
CA LEU A 273 28.28 4.85 -3.35
C LEU A 273 27.67 4.47 -4.70
N VAL A 274 26.35 4.53 -4.81
CA VAL A 274 25.64 4.26 -6.06
C VAL A 274 25.79 5.41 -7.05
N GLY A 275 25.95 6.65 -6.55
CA GLY A 275 26.05 7.86 -7.37
C GLY A 275 24.74 8.25 -8.07
N ASP A 276 23.61 7.73 -7.58
CA ASP A 276 22.31 7.90 -8.22
C ASP A 276 21.20 8.14 -7.18
N HIS A 277 20.49 9.24 -7.32
CA HIS A 277 19.40 9.64 -6.43
C HIS A 277 18.05 9.02 -6.78
N ARG A 278 17.91 8.24 -7.86
CA ARG A 278 16.64 7.59 -8.29
C ARG A 278 16.09 6.63 -7.24
N PHE A 279 16.96 6.04 -6.42
CA PHE A 279 16.59 5.10 -5.38
C PHE A 279 16.04 5.76 -4.12
N ASN A 280 16.21 7.08 -3.98
CA ASN A 280 15.61 7.88 -2.92
C ASN A 280 14.15 8.22 -3.25
N GLY A 281 13.31 8.35 -2.21
CA GLY A 281 11.87 8.59 -2.38
C GLY A 281 11.09 7.35 -2.78
N ALA A 282 9.89 7.52 -3.36
CA ALA A 282 8.96 6.44 -3.64
C ALA A 282 9.41 5.50 -4.78
N GLY A 283 9.91 6.05 -5.89
CA GLY A 283 10.38 5.29 -7.05
C GLY A 283 9.31 5.04 -8.11
N MET A 284 8.23 5.82 -8.15
CA MET A 284 7.18 5.66 -9.16
C MET A 284 7.70 5.93 -10.58
N ASP A 285 8.58 6.93 -10.75
CA ASP A 285 9.19 7.23 -12.05
C ASP A 285 9.94 6.02 -12.63
N MET A 286 10.68 5.29 -11.76
CA MET A 286 11.38 4.06 -12.15
C MET A 286 10.40 2.93 -12.48
N ALA A 287 9.27 2.84 -11.76
CA ALA A 287 8.23 1.85 -12.05
C ALA A 287 7.59 2.12 -13.41
N LEU A 288 7.24 3.38 -13.71
CA LEU A 288 6.65 3.78 -14.99
C LEU A 288 7.66 3.62 -16.14
N ALA A 289 8.94 3.96 -15.95
CA ALA A 289 9.99 3.70 -16.92
C ALA A 289 10.13 2.20 -17.24
N ALA A 290 10.03 1.33 -16.24
CA ALA A 290 10.06 -0.11 -16.43
C ALA A 290 8.83 -0.63 -17.20
N VAL A 291 7.64 -0.05 -16.96
CA VAL A 291 6.42 -0.34 -17.73
C VAL A 291 6.52 0.20 -19.16
N ALA A 292 7.32 1.24 -19.39
CA ALA A 292 7.70 1.69 -20.73
C ALA A 292 8.85 0.87 -21.37
N GLY A 293 9.24 -0.24 -20.74
CA GLY A 293 10.25 -1.17 -21.25
C GLY A 293 11.72 -0.82 -20.91
N GLN A 294 11.93 0.12 -19.98
CA GLN A 294 13.26 0.61 -19.61
C GLN A 294 13.57 0.32 -18.13
N ALA A 295 14.48 -0.60 -17.86
CA ALA A 295 14.94 -0.89 -16.51
C ALA A 295 16.40 -1.33 -16.51
N ASP A 296 17.16 -0.85 -15.53
CA ASP A 296 18.50 -1.35 -15.26
C ASP A 296 18.45 -2.68 -14.49
N ARG A 297 19.38 -3.57 -14.77
CA ARG A 297 19.40 -4.93 -14.23
C ARG A 297 19.41 -5.02 -12.70
N TYR A 298 19.91 -4.00 -12.01
CA TYR A 298 20.09 -3.99 -10.56
C TYR A 298 19.05 -3.12 -9.83
N SER A 299 18.19 -2.42 -10.57
CA SER A 299 17.28 -1.44 -9.99
C SER A 299 16.36 -2.04 -8.92
N PHE A 300 15.82 -3.24 -9.15
CA PHE A 300 14.95 -3.91 -8.18
C PHE A 300 15.68 -4.22 -6.86
N ALA A 301 16.93 -4.69 -6.93
CA ALA A 301 17.71 -5.06 -5.74
C ALA A 301 18.17 -3.83 -4.95
N LEU A 302 18.64 -2.79 -5.64
CA LEU A 302 19.01 -1.54 -5.01
C LEU A 302 17.80 -0.86 -4.36
N LYS A 303 16.65 -0.80 -5.06
CA LYS A 303 15.43 -0.22 -4.51
C LYS A 303 14.98 -0.98 -3.25
N MET A 304 15.03 -2.31 -3.28
CA MET A 304 14.71 -3.15 -2.12
C MET A 304 15.65 -2.85 -0.94
N LEU A 305 16.96 -2.74 -1.18
CA LEU A 305 17.94 -2.43 -0.15
C LEU A 305 17.71 -1.04 0.47
N PHE A 306 17.56 0.00 -0.35
CA PHE A 306 17.34 1.36 0.12
C PHE A 306 16.07 1.47 0.96
N THR A 307 14.99 0.82 0.51
CA THR A 307 13.71 0.81 1.22
C THR A 307 13.81 0.03 2.52
N ALA A 308 14.42 -1.16 2.52
CA ALA A 308 14.64 -1.97 3.71
C ALA A 308 15.38 -1.19 4.80
N VAL A 309 16.49 -0.53 4.45
CA VAL A 309 17.27 0.28 5.40
C VAL A 309 16.46 1.47 5.91
N THR A 310 15.77 2.18 5.03
CA THR A 310 14.97 3.36 5.40
C THR A 310 13.87 3.00 6.40
N LEU A 311 13.08 1.97 6.11
CA LEU A 311 11.95 1.57 6.96
C LEU A 311 12.43 0.92 8.27
N ALA A 312 13.44 0.05 8.21
CA ALA A 312 14.04 -0.58 9.39
C ALA A 312 14.63 0.44 10.37
N ALA A 313 15.15 1.56 9.86
CA ALA A 313 15.62 2.67 10.70
C ALA A 313 14.49 3.38 11.45
N GLY A 314 13.24 3.27 10.96
CA GLY A 314 12.06 3.90 11.58
C GLY A 314 11.58 5.17 10.88
N PHE A 315 12.12 5.50 9.71
CA PHE A 315 11.54 6.54 8.85
C PHE A 315 10.11 6.17 8.48
N LYS A 316 9.27 7.19 8.29
CA LYS A 316 7.85 7.00 7.99
C LYS A 316 7.58 7.19 6.50
N GLY A 317 6.72 6.31 5.99
CA GLY A 317 6.31 6.24 4.60
C GLY A 317 5.57 4.94 4.35
N GLY A 318 5.36 4.58 3.08
CA GLY A 318 4.72 3.33 2.67
C GLY A 318 5.68 2.37 1.97
N GLU A 319 5.32 1.11 1.94
CA GLU A 319 6.07 0.04 1.28
C GLU A 319 5.54 -0.26 -0.14
N ILE A 320 4.30 0.18 -0.47
CA ILE A 320 3.58 -0.24 -1.69
C ILE A 320 4.23 0.30 -2.97
N VAL A 321 4.49 1.63 -3.09
CA VAL A 321 5.15 2.15 -4.30
C VAL A 321 6.57 1.64 -4.47
N PRO A 322 7.41 1.51 -3.42
CA PRO A 322 8.65 0.75 -3.53
C PRO A 322 8.45 -0.68 -4.05
N THR A 323 7.41 -1.39 -3.60
CA THR A 323 7.04 -2.72 -4.12
C THR A 323 6.69 -2.66 -5.61
N PHE A 324 5.92 -1.66 -6.05
CA PHE A 324 5.65 -1.43 -7.47
C PHE A 324 6.94 -1.26 -8.27
N CYS A 325 7.85 -0.43 -7.79
CA CYS A 325 9.14 -0.20 -8.44
C CYS A 325 9.99 -1.48 -8.52
N ILE A 326 10.09 -2.23 -7.43
CA ILE A 326 10.83 -3.51 -7.37
C ILE A 326 10.22 -4.51 -8.35
N GLY A 327 8.89 -4.67 -8.34
CA GLY A 327 8.18 -5.59 -9.22
C GLY A 327 8.29 -5.21 -10.69
N ALA A 328 8.09 -3.92 -11.02
CA ALA A 328 8.16 -3.43 -12.38
C ALA A 328 9.57 -3.59 -12.98
N THR A 329 10.59 -3.16 -12.26
CA THR A 329 11.98 -3.25 -12.75
C THR A 329 12.45 -4.70 -12.89
N PHE A 330 12.08 -5.58 -11.96
CA PHE A 330 12.36 -7.01 -12.06
C PHE A 330 11.61 -7.67 -13.23
N GLY A 331 10.30 -7.39 -13.36
CA GLY A 331 9.49 -7.91 -14.45
C GLY A 331 9.99 -7.47 -15.83
N CYS A 332 10.38 -6.20 -15.98
CA CYS A 332 10.96 -5.67 -17.21
C CYS A 332 12.25 -6.40 -17.59
N VAL A 333 13.18 -6.60 -16.64
CA VAL A 333 14.43 -7.34 -16.86
C VAL A 333 14.14 -8.79 -17.26
N LEU A 334 13.23 -9.47 -16.56
CA LEU A 334 12.85 -10.85 -16.89
C LEU A 334 12.18 -10.95 -18.26
N GLY A 335 11.34 -9.96 -18.63
CA GLY A 335 10.74 -9.91 -19.96
C GLY A 335 11.78 -9.95 -21.06
N GLY A 336 12.83 -9.15 -20.94
CA GLY A 336 13.96 -9.17 -21.89
C GLY A 336 14.68 -10.52 -21.95
N LEU A 337 14.90 -11.18 -20.80
CA LEU A 337 15.55 -12.49 -20.73
C LEU A 337 14.68 -13.61 -21.34
N LEU A 338 13.36 -13.52 -21.19
CA LEU A 338 12.41 -14.51 -21.70
C LEU A 338 12.01 -14.25 -23.17
N GLY A 339 12.48 -13.14 -23.78
CA GLY A 339 12.08 -12.71 -25.11
C GLY A 339 10.58 -12.38 -25.18
N LEU A 340 10.06 -11.71 -24.15
CA LEU A 340 8.70 -11.17 -24.07
C LEU A 340 8.76 -9.64 -24.16
N ASP A 341 7.59 -8.99 -24.33
CA ASP A 341 7.49 -7.56 -24.23
C ASP A 341 7.90 -7.08 -22.83
N THR A 342 8.93 -6.24 -22.77
CA THR A 342 9.55 -5.80 -21.51
C THR A 342 8.63 -4.88 -20.72
N GLY A 343 7.85 -4.04 -21.40
CA GLY A 343 6.92 -3.13 -20.76
C GLY A 343 5.75 -3.87 -20.09
N LEU A 344 5.13 -4.80 -20.85
CA LEU A 344 4.08 -5.65 -20.32
C LEU A 344 4.59 -6.49 -19.14
N CYS A 345 5.79 -7.08 -19.26
CA CYS A 345 6.38 -7.85 -18.17
C CYS A 345 6.71 -6.97 -16.94
N GLY A 346 7.04 -5.70 -17.15
CA GLY A 346 7.16 -4.71 -16.09
C GLY A 346 5.84 -4.48 -15.36
N ALA A 347 4.74 -4.28 -16.08
CA ALA A 347 3.41 -4.14 -15.51
C ALA A 347 2.95 -5.41 -14.76
N LEU A 348 3.17 -6.59 -15.36
CA LEU A 348 2.87 -7.89 -14.72
C LEU A 348 3.68 -8.09 -13.45
N GLY A 349 4.96 -7.72 -13.45
CA GLY A 349 5.83 -7.78 -12.28
C GLY A 349 5.37 -6.83 -11.16
N LEU A 350 4.97 -5.61 -11.50
CA LEU A 350 4.40 -4.63 -10.57
C LEU A 350 3.19 -5.18 -9.84
N VAL A 351 2.19 -5.64 -10.61
CA VAL A 351 0.92 -6.13 -10.06
C VAL A 351 1.10 -7.46 -9.32
N GLY A 352 1.92 -8.37 -9.86
CA GLY A 352 2.23 -9.65 -9.23
C GLY A 352 2.95 -9.49 -7.89
N LEU A 353 3.94 -8.58 -7.81
CA LEU A 353 4.65 -8.33 -6.56
C LEU A 353 3.75 -7.65 -5.52
N PHE A 354 2.90 -6.72 -5.94
CA PHE A 354 1.89 -6.12 -5.07
C PHE A 354 0.92 -7.16 -4.51
N CYS A 355 0.45 -8.08 -5.34
CA CYS A 355 -0.39 -9.20 -4.93
C CYS A 355 0.29 -10.07 -3.86
N CYS A 356 1.57 -10.42 -4.06
CA CYS A 356 2.36 -11.17 -3.07
C CYS A 356 2.50 -10.41 -1.74
N ALA A 357 2.85 -9.12 -1.83
CA ALA A 357 3.20 -8.30 -0.68
C ALA A 357 2.00 -7.97 0.21
N THR A 358 0.81 -7.85 -0.39
CA THR A 358 -0.42 -7.43 0.31
C THR A 358 -1.42 -8.55 0.54
N ASN A 359 -1.23 -9.71 -0.10
CA ASN A 359 -2.18 -10.83 -0.10
C ASN A 359 -3.58 -10.46 -0.64
N SER A 360 -3.64 -9.55 -1.62
CA SER A 360 -4.87 -8.96 -2.14
C SER A 360 -5.03 -9.25 -3.65
N PRO A 361 -5.36 -10.48 -4.07
CA PRO A 361 -5.42 -10.85 -5.49
C PRO A 361 -6.51 -10.11 -6.26
N VAL A 362 -7.71 -9.90 -5.66
CA VAL A 362 -8.82 -9.24 -6.35
C VAL A 362 -8.50 -7.75 -6.56
N ALA A 363 -8.01 -7.07 -5.53
CA ALA A 363 -7.58 -5.67 -5.65
C ALA A 363 -6.44 -5.51 -6.65
N SER A 364 -5.50 -6.48 -6.72
CA SER A 364 -4.39 -6.46 -7.67
C SER A 364 -4.86 -6.60 -9.12
N MET A 365 -5.82 -7.50 -9.41
CA MET A 365 -6.40 -7.62 -10.73
C MET A 365 -7.11 -6.33 -11.15
N VAL A 366 -7.86 -5.69 -10.25
CA VAL A 366 -8.55 -4.43 -10.53
C VAL A 366 -7.56 -3.28 -10.68
N LEU A 367 -6.48 -3.26 -9.89
CA LEU A 367 -5.38 -2.30 -10.06
C LEU A 367 -4.82 -2.34 -11.48
N SER A 368 -4.66 -3.53 -12.05
CA SER A 368 -4.15 -3.68 -13.42
C SER A 368 -5.07 -3.02 -14.46
N ILE A 369 -6.39 -3.07 -14.25
CA ILE A 369 -7.36 -2.42 -15.15
C ILE A 369 -7.29 -0.90 -15.01
N GLU A 370 -7.23 -0.39 -13.78
CA GLU A 370 -7.23 1.06 -13.54
C GLU A 370 -5.90 1.72 -13.94
N MET A 371 -4.75 1.03 -13.79
CA MET A 371 -3.44 1.57 -14.14
C MET A 371 -3.03 1.33 -15.59
N PHE A 372 -3.38 0.17 -16.15
CA PHE A 372 -2.83 -0.29 -17.43
C PHE A 372 -3.89 -0.57 -18.49
N GLY A 373 -5.18 -0.43 -18.15
CA GLY A 373 -6.30 -0.76 -19.05
C GLY A 373 -6.64 -2.24 -19.07
N GLY A 374 -7.75 -2.58 -19.74
CA GLY A 374 -8.34 -3.94 -19.70
C GLY A 374 -7.77 -4.92 -20.73
N ALA A 375 -6.90 -4.48 -21.67
CA ALA A 375 -6.48 -5.29 -22.82
C ALA A 375 -5.79 -6.62 -22.44
N ASN A 376 -5.05 -6.66 -21.33
CA ASN A 376 -4.25 -7.80 -20.89
C ASN A 376 -4.75 -8.43 -19.59
N ILE A 377 -6.00 -8.21 -19.20
CA ILE A 377 -6.55 -8.63 -17.89
C ILE A 377 -6.36 -10.14 -17.61
N HIS A 378 -6.48 -11.00 -18.63
CA HIS A 378 -6.28 -12.43 -18.48
C HIS A 378 -4.85 -12.82 -18.08
N LEU A 379 -3.82 -12.06 -18.53
CA LEU A 379 -2.43 -12.25 -18.11
C LEU A 379 -2.21 -11.75 -16.68
N PHE A 380 -2.76 -10.58 -16.34
CA PHE A 380 -2.72 -10.07 -14.98
C PHE A 380 -3.41 -11.03 -14.01
N ALA A 381 -4.56 -11.59 -14.37
CA ALA A 381 -5.26 -12.58 -13.56
C ALA A 381 -4.41 -13.85 -13.37
N LEU A 382 -3.79 -14.38 -14.44
CA LEU A 382 -2.89 -15.53 -14.36
C LEU A 382 -1.73 -15.26 -13.39
N VAL A 383 -1.06 -14.11 -13.53
CA VAL A 383 0.06 -13.73 -12.67
C VAL A 383 -0.39 -13.54 -11.23
N CYS A 384 -1.50 -12.84 -10.98
CA CYS A 384 -2.03 -12.64 -9.63
C CYS A 384 -2.38 -13.96 -8.94
N VAL A 385 -3.04 -14.90 -9.64
CA VAL A 385 -3.40 -16.22 -9.08
C VAL A 385 -2.14 -17.00 -8.69
N ILE A 386 -1.14 -17.09 -9.59
CA ILE A 386 0.12 -17.78 -9.31
C ILE A 386 0.85 -17.10 -8.14
N CYS A 387 0.95 -15.78 -8.17
CA CYS A 387 1.62 -14.99 -7.14
C CYS A 387 0.94 -15.13 -5.77
N PHE A 388 -0.38 -15.10 -5.73
CA PHE A 388 -1.13 -15.28 -4.50
C PHE A 388 -0.92 -16.64 -3.86
N VAL A 389 -0.98 -17.71 -4.67
CA VAL A 389 -0.81 -19.07 -4.16
C VAL A 389 0.63 -19.33 -3.72
N LEU A 390 1.62 -18.99 -4.56
CA LEU A 390 3.02 -19.30 -4.28
C LEU A 390 3.66 -18.41 -3.21
N SER A 391 3.17 -17.18 -2.99
CA SER A 391 3.66 -16.34 -1.89
C SER A 391 3.33 -16.93 -0.51
N GLY A 392 2.48 -17.93 -0.43
CA GLY A 392 2.04 -18.52 0.84
C GLY A 392 1.43 -17.47 1.75
N HIS A 393 1.88 -17.40 3.00
CA HIS A 393 1.42 -16.41 3.99
C HIS A 393 2.41 -15.23 4.15
N SER A 394 3.39 -15.11 3.25
CA SER A 394 4.30 -13.95 3.25
C SER A 394 3.52 -12.67 2.92
N GLY A 395 3.76 -11.60 3.66
CA GLY A 395 3.10 -10.30 3.45
C GLY A 395 3.86 -9.20 4.18
N LEU A 396 3.56 -7.94 3.85
CA LEU A 396 4.17 -6.76 4.48
C LEU A 396 3.60 -6.48 5.87
N TYR A 397 2.34 -6.83 6.11
CA TYR A 397 1.60 -6.41 7.30
C TYR A 397 1.45 -7.57 8.28
N SER A 398 2.12 -7.46 9.43
CA SER A 398 2.10 -8.48 10.48
C SER A 398 0.77 -8.61 11.21
N SER A 399 -0.09 -7.60 11.14
CA SER A 399 -1.43 -7.61 11.73
C SER A 399 -2.51 -8.24 10.84
N GLN A 400 -2.18 -8.65 9.59
CA GLN A 400 -3.12 -9.40 8.77
C GLN A 400 -3.47 -10.74 9.43
N ILE A 401 -4.76 -11.05 9.51
CA ILE A 401 -5.22 -12.36 9.99
C ILE A 401 -5.45 -13.32 8.83
N ILE A 402 -5.14 -14.60 9.03
CA ILE A 402 -5.40 -15.65 8.05
C ILE A 402 -6.73 -16.28 8.41
N GLN A 403 -7.79 -15.92 7.68
CA GLN A 403 -9.12 -16.46 7.91
C GLN A 403 -9.31 -17.80 7.18
N PHE A 404 -8.83 -17.86 5.94
CA PHE A 404 -8.76 -19.10 5.17
C PHE A 404 -7.33 -19.31 4.67
N SER A 405 -6.75 -20.45 5.05
CA SER A 405 -5.40 -20.79 4.58
C SER A 405 -5.41 -21.04 3.08
N LYS A 406 -4.37 -20.56 2.40
CA LYS A 406 -4.15 -20.85 0.97
C LYS A 406 -3.82 -22.33 0.70
N VAL A 407 -3.45 -23.10 1.75
CA VAL A 407 -3.11 -24.53 1.69
C VAL A 407 -3.88 -25.25 2.79
N THR A 408 -4.75 -26.17 2.40
CA THR A 408 -5.69 -26.90 3.27
C THR A 408 -5.01 -27.61 4.45
N GLN A 409 -3.79 -28.12 4.29
CA GLN A 409 -3.04 -28.83 5.34
C GLN A 409 -2.53 -27.92 6.49
N LEU A 410 -2.49 -26.60 6.32
CA LEU A 410 -2.10 -25.66 7.37
C LEU A 410 -3.29 -25.17 8.20
N ALA A 411 -4.50 -25.28 7.69
CA ALA A 411 -5.73 -24.93 8.42
C ALA A 411 -5.94 -25.84 9.64
N ASP A 412 -5.62 -27.13 9.51
CA ASP A 412 -5.75 -28.09 10.62
C ASP A 412 -4.74 -27.83 11.75
N LYS A 413 -3.55 -27.28 11.45
CA LYS A 413 -2.56 -26.90 12.47
C LYS A 413 -2.92 -25.59 13.19
N ALA A 414 -3.44 -24.61 12.49
CA ALA A 414 -3.87 -23.34 13.09
C ALA A 414 -5.06 -23.51 14.05
N GLN A 415 -6.03 -24.41 13.71
CA GLN A 415 -7.14 -24.74 14.59
C GLN A 415 -6.72 -25.56 15.81
N THR A 416 -5.68 -26.39 15.71
CA THR A 416 -5.16 -27.16 16.85
C THR A 416 -4.32 -26.31 17.82
N ASP A 417 -3.69 -25.23 17.37
CA ASP A 417 -2.95 -24.33 18.22
C ASP A 417 -3.83 -23.28 18.94
N THR A 418 -4.94 -22.84 18.30
CA THR A 418 -5.95 -22.00 18.96
C THR A 418 -6.82 -22.75 19.97
N ALA A 419 -6.91 -24.08 19.88
CA ALA A 419 -7.63 -24.91 20.87
C ALA A 419 -6.79 -25.29 22.10
N LYS A 420 -5.50 -24.87 22.15
CA LYS A 420 -4.57 -25.16 23.26
C LYS A 420 -4.18 -23.92 24.07
N HIS A 421 -4.78 -22.78 23.81
CA HIS A 421 -4.71 -21.55 24.60
C HIS A 421 -6.11 -21.07 24.96
#